data_b1b5c21a871b0cb48b539ea11de40e41
#
_entry.id   b1b5c21a871b0cb48b539ea11de40e41
#
_cell.length_a   1.000
_cell.length_b   1.000
_cell.length_c   1.000
_cell.angle_alpha   90.00
_cell.angle_beta   90.00
_cell.angle_gamma   90.00
#
_symmetry.space_group_name_H-M   'P 1'
#
loop_
_entity.id
_entity.type
_entity.pdbx_description
1 polymer ?
#
loop_
_entity_poly.entity_id
_entity_poly.type
_entity_poly.pdbx_seq_one_letter_code
_entity_poly.pdbx_strand_id
1 'polypeptide(L)'
;MTALQMAGVELEPELGCRPDWPEHWGPGPQWATSRNPDRLSYGPAIGRVARELGHPLYPSQQYIVDVAREVQSAEAGDPDPGSLAYDEVGLLGPRRFGKTYLVEALTADVCGRGPNLVVMTAQSREAAAERWREIAGLDPTKPTTGLMHSPLSSRLKATGGTSNELVTFLDSGGLFRPFAPNEKATHGGEPDLVFVDELWWHSLAMKRVLQQGYRPPWALKDGQEWLLSAAGTARSSWLHDVRKRGRAAVAAGHQLGLAYFEWVVPEWVRELDDDRMIAEVIERHPRRGRGLRESYLRSQLAALGKPGFLRAYANLDAEDGDEPLPDWFKTTTAVERIKPGQRQAVGVAVDNLRRESSVVVAVRRPDGSIMTEVVRTAPGIRWVGPYVEDMPDAAVIAIANIKLGRGVADHLEAAGRNVDRVAAADVVSASGVWLAGMSETPAAVFHDGDPALAQALRTGHLPRGKSWESREGEPVTVLEAASLAAYAVDKIPTPPVRAPFRVY
;
A
#
# COMPACT_ATOMS: atom_id res chain seq x y z
N MET A 1 -4.00 30.40 -19.00
CA MET A 1 -4.59 29.08 -19.29
C MET A 1 -4.77 28.94 -20.79
N THR A 2 -4.23 27.87 -21.39
CA THR A 2 -4.41 27.56 -22.81
C THR A 2 -5.82 27.05 -23.09
N ALA A 3 -6.30 27.12 -24.33
CA ALA A 3 -7.63 26.60 -24.73
C ALA A 3 -7.82 25.11 -24.41
N LEU A 4 -6.74 24.33 -24.36
CA LEU A 4 -6.72 22.91 -23.99
C LEU A 4 -7.00 22.71 -22.50
N GLN A 5 -6.51 23.60 -21.62
CA GLN A 5 -6.79 23.57 -20.17
C GLN A 5 -8.28 23.85 -19.88
N MET A 6 -8.94 24.66 -20.70
CA MET A 6 -10.38 24.93 -20.58
C MET A 6 -11.25 23.76 -21.07
N ALA A 7 -10.71 22.87 -21.89
CA ALA A 7 -11.44 21.73 -22.45
C ALA A 7 -11.40 20.47 -21.56
N GLY A 8 -10.80 20.54 -20.35
CA GLY A 8 -10.70 19.39 -19.45
C GLY A 8 -9.76 18.29 -19.94
N VAL A 9 -8.87 18.59 -20.90
CA VAL A 9 -7.84 17.66 -21.35
C VAL A 9 -6.76 17.60 -20.26
N GLU A 10 -6.45 16.42 -19.76
CA GLU A 10 -5.27 16.20 -18.91
C GLU A 10 -4.04 16.60 -19.72
N LEU A 11 -3.44 17.71 -19.35
CA LEU A 11 -2.16 18.13 -19.94
C LEU A 11 -1.06 17.35 -19.26
N GLU A 12 -0.14 16.82 -20.05
CA GLU A 12 1.12 16.30 -19.52
C GLU A 12 1.81 17.40 -18.70
N PRO A 13 2.33 17.08 -17.50
CA PRO A 13 3.00 18.08 -16.67
C PRO A 13 4.27 18.57 -17.38
N GLU A 14 4.29 19.87 -17.65
CA GLU A 14 5.46 20.52 -18.21
C GLU A 14 6.56 20.71 -17.16
N LEU A 15 7.79 20.77 -17.62
CA LEU A 15 8.98 20.97 -16.80
C LEU A 15 8.94 22.32 -16.12
N GLY A 16 9.02 22.36 -14.78
CA GLY A 16 9.08 23.62 -14.05
C GLY A 16 7.87 24.51 -14.25
N CYS A 17 6.72 23.94 -14.38
CA CYS A 17 5.48 24.52 -14.89
C CYS A 17 4.87 25.67 -14.09
N ARG A 18 5.54 26.16 -13.06
CA ARG A 18 5.11 27.37 -12.38
C ARG A 18 5.99 28.54 -12.77
N PRO A 19 5.45 29.54 -13.48
CA PRO A 19 6.19 30.74 -13.87
C PRO A 19 6.70 31.57 -12.69
N ASP A 20 6.05 31.44 -11.53
CA ASP A 20 6.35 32.10 -10.27
C ASP A 20 7.31 31.29 -9.38
N TRP A 21 7.77 30.09 -9.79
CA TRP A 21 8.69 29.27 -9.02
C TRP A 21 10.15 29.76 -9.21
N PRO A 22 10.82 30.21 -8.13
CA PRO A 22 12.18 30.72 -8.29
C PRO A 22 13.17 29.61 -8.67
N GLU A 23 13.97 29.82 -9.69
CA GLU A 23 14.95 28.84 -10.19
C GLU A 23 15.92 28.33 -9.09
N HIS A 24 16.36 29.23 -8.19
CA HIS A 24 17.26 28.87 -7.10
C HIS A 24 16.65 27.94 -6.04
N TRP A 25 15.34 27.70 -6.08
CA TRP A 25 14.66 26.73 -5.22
C TRP A 25 14.82 25.30 -5.74
N GLY A 26 15.33 25.12 -6.96
CA GLY A 26 15.43 23.86 -7.66
C GLY A 26 14.15 23.51 -8.42
N PRO A 27 14.00 22.28 -8.91
CA PRO A 27 12.84 21.89 -9.71
C PRO A 27 11.52 22.10 -8.97
N GLY A 28 10.60 22.81 -9.60
CA GLY A 28 9.27 23.09 -9.07
C GLY A 28 8.32 21.89 -9.19
N PRO A 29 7.17 21.95 -8.49
CA PRO A 29 6.10 20.99 -8.66
C PRO A 29 5.41 21.16 -10.02
N GLN A 30 4.97 20.09 -10.62
CA GLN A 30 4.15 20.10 -11.84
C GLN A 30 2.73 20.59 -11.52
N TRP A 31 2.25 20.25 -10.33
CA TRP A 31 0.97 20.74 -9.84
C TRP A 31 1.14 21.26 -8.41
N ALA A 32 0.70 22.50 -8.17
CA ALA A 32 0.70 23.06 -6.83
C ALA A 32 -0.38 24.11 -6.65
N THR A 33 -1.05 24.07 -5.52
CA THR A 33 -1.89 25.16 -5.02
C THR A 33 -1.02 26.40 -4.85
N SER A 34 -1.50 27.53 -5.35
CA SER A 34 -0.82 28.82 -5.25
C SER A 34 -0.94 29.42 -3.87
N ARG A 35 0.09 30.14 -3.42
CA ARG A 35 0.01 30.97 -2.21
C ARG A 35 -1.00 32.10 -2.43
N ASN A 36 -1.91 32.33 -1.48
CA ASN A 36 -2.75 33.51 -1.47
C ASN A 36 -2.08 34.60 -0.61
N PRO A 37 -1.65 35.75 -1.19
CA PRO A 37 -0.94 36.79 -0.46
C PRO A 37 -1.81 37.49 0.62
N ASP A 38 -3.13 37.45 0.46
CA ASP A 38 -4.09 38.11 1.37
C ASP A 38 -4.42 37.23 2.61
N ARG A 39 -3.78 36.05 2.71
CA ARG A 39 -3.92 35.15 3.86
C ARG A 39 -2.64 35.13 4.68
N LEU A 40 -2.76 35.11 5.99
CA LEU A 40 -1.68 34.75 6.89
C LEU A 40 -1.37 33.25 6.78
N SER A 41 -0.20 32.83 7.25
CA SER A 41 0.18 31.42 7.27
C SER A 41 1.03 31.09 8.49
N TYR A 42 0.84 29.87 9.01
CA TYR A 42 1.71 29.29 10.03
C TYR A 42 3.04 28.73 9.43
N GLY A 43 3.19 28.68 8.12
CA GLY A 43 4.38 28.16 7.44
C GLY A 43 5.70 28.75 7.92
N PRO A 44 5.85 30.09 8.07
CA PRO A 44 7.08 30.68 8.60
C PRO A 44 7.41 30.23 10.03
N ALA A 45 6.40 29.97 10.88
CA ALA A 45 6.62 29.43 12.22
C ALA A 45 7.15 27.99 12.16
N ILE A 46 6.54 27.14 11.32
CA ILE A 46 6.97 25.77 11.06
C ILE A 46 8.40 25.73 10.53
N GLY A 47 8.76 26.64 9.63
CA GLY A 47 10.15 26.79 9.15
C GLY A 47 11.14 27.18 10.26
N ARG A 48 10.73 27.95 11.27
CA ARG A 48 11.56 28.22 12.47
C ARG A 48 11.72 26.97 13.31
N VAL A 49 10.62 26.26 13.59
CA VAL A 49 10.65 24.99 14.33
C VAL A 49 11.58 23.98 13.64
N ALA A 50 11.50 23.81 12.33
CA ALA A 50 12.37 22.93 11.57
C ALA A 50 13.87 23.28 11.72
N ARG A 51 14.23 24.58 11.77
CA ARG A 51 15.60 25.03 12.07
C ARG A 51 16.02 24.69 13.49
N GLU A 52 15.13 24.88 14.45
CA GLU A 52 15.37 24.51 15.86
C GLU A 52 15.57 23.01 16.04
N LEU A 53 14.87 22.19 15.24
CA LEU A 53 15.05 20.73 15.19
C LEU A 53 16.39 20.31 14.53
N GLY A 54 17.12 21.24 13.92
CA GLY A 54 18.39 20.98 13.23
C GLY A 54 18.23 20.55 11.77
N HIS A 55 17.00 20.57 11.25
CA HIS A 55 16.65 20.16 9.88
C HIS A 55 15.87 21.26 9.16
N PRO A 56 16.52 22.36 8.71
CA PRO A 56 15.86 23.43 7.98
C PRO A 56 15.11 22.89 6.78
N LEU A 57 13.88 23.35 6.57
CA LEU A 57 13.09 22.99 5.40
C LEU A 57 13.79 23.43 4.12
N TYR A 58 13.80 22.58 3.11
CA TYR A 58 14.16 23.00 1.76
C TYR A 58 13.11 23.98 1.23
N PRO A 59 13.45 24.84 0.23
CA PRO A 59 12.50 25.80 -0.33
C PRO A 59 11.19 25.17 -0.79
N SER A 60 11.24 23.98 -1.39
CA SER A 60 10.04 23.22 -1.77
C SER A 60 9.17 22.83 -0.58
N GLN A 61 9.79 22.41 0.53
CA GLN A 61 9.07 22.06 1.76
C GLN A 61 8.53 23.29 2.46
N GLN A 62 9.29 24.41 2.47
CA GLN A 62 8.83 25.67 3.03
C GLN A 62 7.62 26.18 2.26
N TYR A 63 7.65 26.15 0.93
CA TYR A 63 6.50 26.53 0.11
C TYR A 63 5.25 25.72 0.42
N ILE A 64 5.40 24.39 0.58
CA ILE A 64 4.27 23.51 0.94
C ILE A 64 3.64 23.97 2.25
N VAL A 65 4.41 24.20 3.30
CA VAL A 65 3.84 24.62 4.60
C VAL A 65 3.33 26.06 4.57
N ASP A 66 3.95 26.94 3.79
CA ASP A 66 3.48 28.33 3.62
C ASP A 66 2.09 28.37 3.00
N VAL A 67 1.81 27.48 2.04
CA VAL A 67 0.48 27.37 1.43
C VAL A 67 -0.46 26.53 2.29
N ALA A 68 -0.07 25.29 2.64
CA ALA A 68 -0.95 24.35 3.32
C ALA A 68 -1.44 24.82 4.68
N ARG A 69 -0.70 25.74 5.32
CA ARG A 69 -1.04 26.30 6.63
C ARG A 69 -1.52 27.75 6.54
N GLU A 70 -2.09 28.15 5.41
CA GLU A 70 -2.82 29.41 5.27
C GLU A 70 -4.06 29.43 6.17
N VAL A 71 -4.35 30.63 6.66
CA VAL A 71 -5.52 30.92 7.48
C VAL A 71 -6.46 31.80 6.66
N GLN A 72 -7.72 31.45 6.61
CA GLN A 72 -8.77 32.20 5.94
C GLN A 72 -8.80 33.64 6.45
N SER A 73 -9.00 34.60 5.56
CA SER A 73 -9.05 36.01 5.89
C SER A 73 -10.22 36.74 5.23
N ALA A 74 -10.71 37.79 5.89
CA ALA A 74 -11.75 38.64 5.34
C ALA A 74 -11.26 39.42 4.12
N GLU A 75 -9.97 39.77 4.06
CA GLU A 75 -9.33 40.47 2.94
C GLU A 75 -9.33 39.60 1.68
N ALA A 76 -9.18 38.29 1.84
CA ALA A 76 -9.28 37.32 0.74
C ALA A 76 -10.73 37.02 0.35
N GLY A 77 -11.71 37.50 1.08
CA GLY A 77 -13.13 37.20 0.87
C GLY A 77 -13.52 35.78 1.30
N ASP A 78 -12.76 35.18 2.22
CA ASP A 78 -12.99 33.82 2.67
C ASP A 78 -14.22 33.74 3.60
N PRO A 79 -14.94 32.60 3.60
CA PRO A 79 -16.20 32.46 4.36
C PRO A 79 -16.02 32.35 5.86
N ASP A 80 -14.85 31.85 6.34
CA ASP A 80 -14.61 31.57 7.76
C ASP A 80 -13.25 32.10 8.23
N PRO A 81 -13.10 33.44 8.33
CA PRO A 81 -11.85 34.06 8.72
C PRO A 81 -11.33 33.58 10.08
N GLY A 82 -10.06 33.18 10.12
CA GLY A 82 -9.40 32.64 11.30
C GLY A 82 -9.22 31.14 11.29
N SER A 83 -9.99 30.41 10.49
CA SER A 83 -9.84 28.97 10.29
C SER A 83 -8.79 28.63 9.24
N LEU A 84 -8.27 27.39 9.23
CA LEU A 84 -7.40 26.92 8.16
C LEU A 84 -8.11 26.98 6.79
N ALA A 85 -7.37 27.34 5.76
CA ALA A 85 -7.92 27.41 4.40
C ALA A 85 -8.11 26.02 3.78
N TYR A 86 -7.41 25.00 4.28
CA TYR A 86 -7.38 23.67 3.70
C TYR A 86 -7.61 22.60 4.77
N ASP A 87 -8.62 21.78 4.55
CA ASP A 87 -8.95 20.62 5.38
C ASP A 87 -8.07 19.42 5.05
N GLU A 88 -7.79 19.23 3.75
CA GLU A 88 -6.93 18.17 3.23
C GLU A 88 -5.68 18.77 2.57
N VAL A 89 -4.54 18.09 2.70
CA VAL A 89 -3.29 18.42 2.01
C VAL A 89 -2.78 17.19 1.29
N GLY A 90 -2.82 17.20 -0.04
CA GLY A 90 -2.23 16.14 -0.87
C GLY A 90 -0.77 16.47 -1.23
N LEU A 91 0.17 15.65 -0.76
CA LEU A 91 1.59 15.78 -1.10
C LEU A 91 2.08 14.49 -1.79
N LEU A 92 2.18 14.55 -3.11
CA LEU A 92 2.65 13.46 -3.95
C LEU A 92 4.06 13.80 -4.46
N GLY A 93 5.02 13.03 -4.04
CA GLY A 93 6.41 13.30 -4.41
C GLY A 93 7.30 12.06 -4.31
N PRO A 94 8.40 12.04 -5.08
CA PRO A 94 9.28 10.89 -5.18
C PRO A 94 9.89 10.49 -3.82
N ARG A 95 10.46 9.30 -3.75
CA ARG A 95 11.32 8.91 -2.62
C ARG A 95 12.47 9.90 -2.47
N ARG A 96 12.94 10.13 -1.24
CA ARG A 96 13.96 11.12 -0.87
C ARG A 96 13.51 12.58 -0.97
N PHE A 97 12.22 12.85 -1.16
CA PHE A 97 11.66 14.20 -1.05
C PHE A 97 11.95 14.84 0.32
N GLY A 98 11.94 14.03 1.37
CA GLY A 98 12.10 14.50 2.75
C GLY A 98 10.78 14.69 3.49
N LYS A 99 9.75 13.92 3.13
CA LYS A 99 8.42 13.93 3.78
C LYS A 99 8.52 13.75 5.31
N THR A 100 9.41 12.88 5.79
CA THR A 100 9.61 12.62 7.22
C THR A 100 9.98 13.87 8.02
N TYR A 101 10.92 14.69 7.52
CA TYR A 101 11.31 15.95 8.20
C TYR A 101 10.19 16.99 8.19
N LEU A 102 9.36 17.00 7.14
CA LEU A 102 8.19 17.86 7.07
C LEU A 102 7.16 17.46 8.13
N VAL A 103 6.89 16.16 8.26
CA VAL A 103 6.00 15.61 9.31
C VAL A 103 6.53 15.91 10.70
N GLU A 104 7.85 15.78 10.94
CA GLU A 104 8.49 16.08 12.20
C GLU A 104 8.30 17.56 12.60
N ALA A 105 8.55 18.48 11.66
CA ALA A 105 8.38 19.92 11.90
C ALA A 105 6.92 20.31 12.17
N LEU A 106 5.97 19.76 11.40
CA LEU A 106 4.55 19.97 11.59
C LEU A 106 4.07 19.41 12.94
N THR A 107 4.53 18.22 13.31
CA THR A 107 4.20 17.60 14.60
C THR A 107 4.71 18.45 15.76
N ALA A 108 5.96 18.89 15.70
CA ALA A 108 6.54 19.74 16.74
C ALA A 108 5.84 21.09 16.86
N ASP A 109 5.47 21.71 15.74
CA ASP A 109 4.74 22.99 15.75
C ASP A 109 3.33 22.81 16.34
N VAL A 110 2.55 21.83 15.86
CA VAL A 110 1.16 21.63 16.31
C VAL A 110 1.09 21.18 17.77
N CYS A 111 1.89 20.17 18.15
CA CYS A 111 1.94 19.71 19.54
C CYS A 111 2.54 20.76 20.48
N GLY A 112 3.45 21.61 20.01
CA GLY A 112 4.08 22.67 20.81
C GLY A 112 3.14 23.83 21.14
N ARG A 113 2.06 24.04 20.40
CA ARG A 113 1.10 25.14 20.59
C ARG A 113 0.08 24.92 21.70
N GLY A 114 -0.21 23.68 22.07
CA GLY A 114 -1.24 23.36 23.06
C GLY A 114 -1.46 21.84 23.19
N PRO A 115 -2.50 21.43 23.92
CA PRO A 115 -2.81 20.02 24.14
C PRO A 115 -3.41 19.36 22.89
N ASN A 116 -2.78 19.57 21.75
CA ASN A 116 -3.21 19.08 20.46
C ASN A 116 -2.81 17.61 20.26
N LEU A 117 -3.64 16.85 19.58
CA LEU A 117 -3.42 15.46 19.23
C LEU A 117 -2.98 15.35 17.75
N VAL A 118 -1.79 14.85 17.53
CA VAL A 118 -1.28 14.46 16.20
C VAL A 118 -1.27 12.95 16.08
N VAL A 119 -1.84 12.43 15.00
CA VAL A 119 -1.82 10.99 14.71
C VAL A 119 -1.19 10.69 13.36
N MET A 120 -0.55 9.54 13.26
CA MET A 120 0.06 9.06 12.03
C MET A 120 -0.38 7.64 11.72
N THR A 121 -0.80 7.39 10.50
CA THR A 121 -1.14 6.06 9.99
C THR A 121 -0.35 5.73 8.73
N ALA A 122 -0.23 4.45 8.41
CA ALA A 122 0.41 3.91 7.22
C ALA A 122 -0.33 2.62 6.79
N GLN A 123 0.27 1.82 5.90
CA GLN A 123 -0.35 0.61 5.35
C GLN A 123 -0.76 -0.45 6.39
N SER A 124 -0.10 -0.48 7.54
CA SER A 124 -0.45 -1.36 8.67
C SER A 124 -0.15 -0.68 9.99
N ARG A 125 -0.61 -1.29 11.11
CA ARG A 125 -0.26 -0.80 12.45
C ARG A 125 1.24 -0.81 12.70
N GLU A 126 1.90 -1.89 12.29
CA GLU A 126 3.34 -2.07 12.43
C GLU A 126 4.11 -0.99 11.66
N ALA A 127 3.70 -0.74 10.42
CA ALA A 127 4.29 0.31 9.58
C ALA A 127 4.02 1.72 10.15
N ALA A 128 2.83 1.99 10.66
CA ALA A 128 2.53 3.25 11.34
C ALA A 128 3.41 3.44 12.60
N ALA A 129 3.59 2.39 13.39
CA ALA A 129 4.46 2.40 14.57
C ALA A 129 5.94 2.56 14.19
N GLU A 130 6.41 1.96 13.10
CA GLU A 130 7.77 2.11 12.58
C GLU A 130 8.02 3.56 12.14
N ARG A 131 7.13 4.16 11.35
CA ARG A 131 7.21 5.57 10.95
C ARG A 131 7.17 6.51 12.14
N TRP A 132 6.30 6.23 13.10
CA TRP A 132 6.24 6.98 14.34
C TRP A 132 7.55 6.91 15.11
N ARG A 133 8.18 5.70 15.26
CA ARG A 133 9.48 5.55 15.94
C ARG A 133 10.58 6.35 15.25
N GLU A 134 10.59 6.36 13.92
CA GLU A 134 11.54 7.18 13.14
C GLU A 134 11.42 8.66 13.52
N ILE A 135 10.21 9.22 13.50
CA ILE A 135 9.93 10.63 13.81
C ILE A 135 10.16 10.92 15.30
N ALA A 136 9.73 10.03 16.17
CA ALA A 136 9.97 10.16 17.61
C ALA A 136 11.44 10.12 18.00
N GLY A 137 12.32 9.54 17.16
CA GLY A 137 13.74 9.34 17.50
C GLY A 137 13.97 8.10 18.35
N LEU A 138 13.15 7.07 18.15
CA LEU A 138 13.24 5.76 18.83
C LEU A 138 13.58 4.62 17.88
N ASP A 139 13.94 4.93 16.63
CA ASP A 139 14.38 3.93 15.65
C ASP A 139 15.86 3.60 15.91
N PRO A 140 16.19 2.35 16.32
CA PRO A 140 17.55 1.96 16.62
C PRO A 140 18.48 1.98 15.41
N THR A 141 17.94 1.97 14.20
CA THR A 141 18.72 2.06 12.96
C THR A 141 19.11 3.50 12.60
N LYS A 142 18.49 4.50 13.25
CA LYS A 142 18.69 5.94 13.05
C LYS A 142 18.93 6.66 14.37
N PRO A 143 20.01 6.35 15.08
CA PRO A 143 20.20 6.75 16.49
C PRO A 143 20.47 8.24 16.71
N THR A 144 20.45 9.08 15.68
CA THR A 144 20.79 10.52 15.77
C THR A 144 19.71 11.42 15.13
N THR A 145 18.55 10.87 14.78
CA THR A 145 17.47 11.62 14.11
C THR A 145 16.16 11.53 14.90
N GLY A 146 15.26 12.46 14.65
CA GLY A 146 13.94 12.52 15.27
C GLY A 146 13.87 13.39 16.53
N LEU A 147 12.65 13.59 17.01
CA LEU A 147 12.31 14.54 18.08
C LEU A 147 13.13 14.36 19.36
N MET A 148 13.35 13.12 19.79
CA MET A 148 14.13 12.81 21.02
C MET A 148 15.63 13.08 20.88
N HIS A 149 16.14 13.31 19.69
CA HIS A 149 17.53 13.69 19.42
C HIS A 149 17.69 15.18 19.06
N SER A 150 16.59 15.91 19.03
CA SER A 150 16.58 17.35 18.77
C SER A 150 16.86 18.17 20.03
N PRO A 151 17.14 19.48 19.91
CA PRO A 151 17.22 20.39 21.04
C PRO A 151 15.96 20.47 21.92
N LEU A 152 14.82 20.00 21.41
CA LEU A 152 13.56 19.92 22.16
C LEU A 152 13.47 18.70 23.09
N SER A 153 14.40 17.76 23.04
CA SER A 153 14.35 16.47 23.73
C SER A 153 14.09 16.58 25.24
N SER A 154 14.65 17.59 25.93
CA SER A 154 14.44 17.83 27.37
C SER A 154 12.98 18.23 27.72
N ARG A 155 12.19 18.66 26.74
CA ARG A 155 10.77 19.07 26.86
C ARG A 155 9.81 17.98 26.37
N LEU A 156 10.33 16.80 26.06
CA LEU A 156 9.57 15.67 25.49
C LEU A 156 9.69 14.44 26.38
N LYS A 157 8.63 13.64 26.40
CA LYS A 157 8.63 12.30 26.97
C LYS A 157 8.13 11.32 25.92
N ALA A 158 8.93 10.31 25.60
CA ALA A 158 8.53 9.28 24.65
C ALA A 158 8.38 7.93 25.34
N THR A 159 7.33 7.17 24.96
CA THR A 159 7.08 5.80 25.38
C THR A 159 6.98 4.93 24.14
N GLY A 160 7.86 3.93 23.99
CA GLY A 160 7.98 3.10 22.78
C GLY A 160 7.47 1.66 22.91
N GLY A 161 6.72 1.34 23.95
CA GLY A 161 6.18 -0.03 24.17
C GLY A 161 5.06 -0.38 23.18
N THR A 162 4.98 -1.67 22.77
CA THR A 162 3.93 -2.15 21.88
C THR A 162 2.54 -1.77 22.39
N SER A 163 1.74 -1.12 21.55
CA SER A 163 0.41 -0.57 21.86
C SER A 163 0.39 0.63 22.83
N ASN A 164 1.54 1.19 23.18
CA ASN A 164 1.64 2.34 24.07
C ASN A 164 2.65 3.37 23.54
N GLU A 165 2.74 3.45 22.19
CA GLU A 165 3.61 4.41 21.50
C GLU A 165 3.03 5.83 21.66
N LEU A 166 3.77 6.72 22.32
CA LEU A 166 3.34 8.09 22.58
C LEU A 166 4.55 9.01 22.75
N VAL A 167 4.54 10.17 22.09
CA VAL A 167 5.35 11.33 22.48
C VAL A 167 4.46 12.36 23.15
N THR A 168 4.84 12.81 24.32
CA THR A 168 4.17 13.90 25.07
C THR A 168 5.06 15.13 25.06
N PHE A 169 4.53 16.27 24.68
CA PHE A 169 5.13 17.58 24.81
C PHE A 169 4.80 18.11 26.21
N LEU A 170 5.81 18.17 27.09
CA LEU A 170 5.61 18.37 28.53
C LEU A 170 5.05 19.76 28.86
N ASP A 171 5.43 20.79 28.11
CA ASP A 171 5.03 22.17 28.37
C ASP A 171 3.62 22.48 27.85
N SER A 172 3.23 21.89 26.74
CA SER A 172 1.97 22.17 26.06
C SER A 172 0.87 21.13 26.31
N GLY A 173 1.28 19.92 26.74
CA GLY A 173 0.38 18.77 26.82
C GLY A 173 0.05 18.13 25.46
N GLY A 174 0.71 18.55 24.38
CA GLY A 174 0.52 17.99 23.05
C GLY A 174 0.96 16.52 22.96
N LEU A 175 0.26 15.74 22.14
CA LEU A 175 0.43 14.30 22.02
C LEU A 175 0.67 13.89 20.57
N PHE A 176 1.64 13.00 20.33
CA PHE A 176 1.87 12.38 19.03
C PHE A 176 1.91 10.86 19.14
N ARG A 177 1.07 10.16 18.38
CA ARG A 177 0.97 8.70 18.43
C ARG A 177 0.67 8.08 17.06
N PRO A 178 1.02 6.78 16.85
CA PRO A 178 0.55 6.04 15.69
C PRO A 178 -0.94 5.69 15.82
N PHE A 179 -1.59 5.50 14.68
CA PHE A 179 -2.97 5.05 14.57
C PHE A 179 -3.06 3.83 13.64
N ALA A 180 -3.76 2.79 14.08
CA ALA A 180 -3.91 1.57 13.29
C ALA A 180 -5.03 1.71 12.26
N PRO A 181 -4.80 1.43 10.98
CA PRO A 181 -5.85 1.41 9.95
C PRO A 181 -6.66 0.10 10.06
N ASN A 182 -7.55 -0.03 11.05
CA ASN A 182 -8.40 -1.21 11.19
C ASN A 182 -9.81 -0.85 11.65
N GLU A 183 -10.78 -1.70 11.29
CA GLU A 183 -12.21 -1.52 11.62
C GLU A 183 -12.51 -1.55 13.14
N LYS A 184 -11.59 -2.04 13.97
CA LYS A 184 -11.75 -2.12 15.42
C LYS A 184 -11.22 -0.89 16.15
N ALA A 185 -10.57 0.02 15.45
CA ALA A 185 -10.01 1.25 16.04
C ALA A 185 -11.09 2.33 16.23
N THR A 186 -12.19 2.01 16.90
CA THR A 186 -13.40 2.83 17.00
C THR A 186 -13.30 4.04 17.93
N HIS A 187 -12.18 4.32 18.59
CA HIS A 187 -12.07 5.43 19.54
C HIS A 187 -10.70 6.10 19.55
N GLY A 188 -10.24 6.54 18.38
CA GLY A 188 -8.93 7.19 18.21
C GLY A 188 -8.81 8.61 18.79
N GLY A 189 -9.89 9.18 19.31
CA GLY A 189 -9.95 10.59 19.72
C GLY A 189 -10.25 11.52 18.53
N GLU A 190 -10.22 12.82 18.81
CA GLU A 190 -10.41 13.89 17.81
C GLU A 190 -9.06 14.56 17.56
N PRO A 191 -8.29 14.09 16.55
CA PRO A 191 -6.98 14.65 16.27
C PRO A 191 -7.08 16.07 15.70
N ASP A 192 -6.06 16.88 15.94
CA ASP A 192 -5.88 18.20 15.32
C ASP A 192 -5.12 18.10 14.01
N LEU A 193 -4.29 17.06 13.89
CA LEU A 193 -3.50 16.80 12.68
C LEU A 193 -3.40 15.29 12.46
N VAL A 194 -3.69 14.88 11.23
CA VAL A 194 -3.60 13.48 10.80
C VAL A 194 -2.62 13.37 9.64
N PHE A 195 -1.71 12.42 9.72
CA PHE A 195 -0.85 12.02 8.61
C PHE A 195 -1.24 10.64 8.12
N VAL A 196 -1.60 10.53 6.85
CA VAL A 196 -1.78 9.27 6.14
C VAL A 196 -0.58 9.08 5.23
N ASP A 197 0.40 8.26 5.68
CA ASP A 197 1.59 7.96 4.88
C ASP A 197 1.37 6.75 3.98
N GLU A 198 2.11 6.68 2.88
CA GLU A 198 1.99 5.66 1.83
C GLU A 198 0.54 5.54 1.32
N LEU A 199 -0.08 6.69 1.00
CA LEU A 199 -1.47 6.76 0.53
C LEU A 199 -1.76 5.82 -0.65
N TRP A 200 -0.77 5.56 -1.51
CA TRP A 200 -0.89 4.65 -2.65
C TRP A 200 -1.32 3.22 -2.28
N TRP A 201 -1.11 2.83 -1.01
CA TRP A 201 -1.50 1.53 -0.49
C TRP A 201 -2.98 1.45 -0.11
N HIS A 202 -3.63 2.57 0.13
CA HIS A 202 -4.98 2.62 0.66
C HIS A 202 -6.02 2.74 -0.45
N SER A 203 -7.10 1.94 -0.34
CA SER A 203 -8.27 2.07 -1.19
C SER A 203 -9.24 3.15 -0.68
N LEU A 204 -10.18 3.58 -1.53
CA LEU A 204 -11.29 4.45 -1.09
C LEU A 204 -12.19 3.80 -0.03
N ALA A 205 -12.27 2.47 0.01
CA ALA A 205 -12.95 1.76 1.10
C ALA A 205 -12.21 1.94 2.42
N MET A 206 -10.88 1.86 2.41
CA MET A 206 -10.05 2.10 3.59
C MET A 206 -10.14 3.54 4.09
N LYS A 207 -10.26 4.53 3.19
CA LYS A 207 -10.54 5.93 3.58
C LYS A 207 -11.71 6.03 4.56
N ARG A 208 -12.83 5.35 4.24
CA ARG A 208 -14.03 5.36 5.09
C ARG A 208 -13.77 4.73 6.46
N VAL A 209 -13.05 3.61 6.48
CA VAL A 209 -12.68 2.92 7.73
C VAL A 209 -11.80 3.80 8.62
N LEU A 210 -10.79 4.43 8.05
CA LEU A 210 -9.91 5.35 8.76
C LEU A 210 -10.68 6.54 9.32
N GLN A 211 -11.51 7.19 8.50
CA GLN A 211 -12.30 8.36 8.91
C GLN A 211 -13.45 8.04 9.89
N GLN A 212 -13.81 6.76 10.03
CA GLN A 212 -14.69 6.30 11.11
C GLN A 212 -13.91 6.09 12.43
N GLY A 213 -12.66 5.68 12.34
CA GLY A 213 -11.80 5.40 13.49
C GLY A 213 -11.23 6.65 14.17
N TYR A 214 -10.95 7.69 13.40
CA TYR A 214 -10.75 9.05 13.88
C TYR A 214 -11.76 9.96 13.17
N ARG A 215 -12.38 10.88 13.87
CA ARG A 215 -13.21 11.88 13.19
C ARG A 215 -12.29 12.78 12.36
N PRO A 216 -12.64 13.10 11.11
CA PRO A 216 -11.84 14.02 10.31
C PRO A 216 -11.56 15.30 11.11
N PRO A 217 -10.32 15.79 11.14
CA PRO A 217 -9.93 16.93 11.97
C PRO A 217 -10.80 18.18 11.79
N TRP A 218 -11.25 18.42 10.54
CA TRP A 218 -12.11 19.56 10.20
C TRP A 218 -13.59 19.40 10.55
N ALA A 219 -14.03 18.20 10.96
CA ALA A 219 -15.45 17.96 11.23
C ALA A 219 -15.96 18.64 12.48
N LEU A 220 -15.09 18.89 13.47
CA LEU A 220 -15.46 19.44 14.77
C LEU A 220 -14.56 20.60 15.22
N LYS A 221 -13.42 20.78 14.59
CA LYS A 221 -12.45 21.82 14.95
C LYS A 221 -11.57 22.15 13.75
N ASP A 222 -10.78 23.19 13.87
CA ASP A 222 -9.84 23.67 12.86
C ASP A 222 -8.61 22.77 12.76
N GLY A 223 -8.81 21.56 12.22
CA GLY A 223 -7.78 20.55 12.06
C GLY A 223 -7.52 20.18 10.60
N GLN A 224 -6.50 19.32 10.33
CA GLN A 224 -6.04 19.07 8.97
C GLN A 224 -5.60 17.62 8.77
N GLU A 225 -5.88 17.05 7.58
CA GLU A 225 -5.40 15.74 7.14
C GLU A 225 -4.35 15.89 6.03
N TRP A 226 -3.19 15.28 6.22
CA TRP A 226 -2.10 15.25 5.25
C TRP A 226 -1.98 13.88 4.62
N LEU A 227 -2.20 13.82 3.31
CA LEU A 227 -2.18 12.62 2.47
C LEU A 227 -0.84 12.56 1.75
N LEU A 228 0.07 11.73 2.26
CA LEU A 228 1.47 11.67 1.83
C LEU A 228 1.70 10.42 0.97
N SER A 229 2.28 10.58 -0.22
CA SER A 229 2.57 9.44 -1.08
C SER A 229 3.75 9.69 -2.03
N ALA A 230 4.30 8.59 -2.52
CA ALA A 230 4.86 8.49 -3.86
C ALA A 230 3.76 7.98 -4.80
N ALA A 231 4.08 7.78 -6.08
CA ALA A 231 3.18 7.18 -7.04
C ALA A 231 2.74 5.76 -6.64
N GLY A 232 1.59 5.36 -7.12
CA GLY A 232 0.96 4.10 -6.82
C GLY A 232 1.01 3.08 -7.94
N THR A 233 -0.02 2.26 -7.97
CA THR A 233 -0.35 1.32 -9.02
C THR A 233 -1.73 1.67 -9.57
N ALA A 234 -2.19 1.06 -10.64
CA ALA A 234 -3.54 1.25 -11.19
C ALA A 234 -4.66 1.04 -10.14
N ARG A 235 -4.37 0.36 -9.03
CA ARG A 235 -5.30 0.03 -7.94
C ARG A 235 -5.33 1.02 -6.81
N SER A 236 -4.43 1.98 -6.79
CA SER A 236 -4.29 2.99 -5.73
C SER A 236 -5.45 4.01 -5.75
N SER A 237 -6.68 3.51 -5.54
CA SER A 237 -7.91 4.25 -5.84
C SER A 237 -8.08 5.54 -5.00
N TRP A 238 -7.61 5.56 -3.75
CA TRP A 238 -7.63 6.79 -2.96
C TRP A 238 -6.60 7.80 -3.46
N LEU A 239 -5.37 7.35 -3.79
CA LEU A 239 -4.35 8.21 -4.39
C LEU A 239 -4.85 8.84 -5.70
N HIS A 240 -5.47 8.05 -6.58
CA HIS A 240 -6.01 8.54 -7.86
C HIS A 240 -7.15 9.55 -7.65
N ASP A 241 -8.02 9.34 -6.67
CA ASP A 241 -9.05 10.31 -6.29
C ASP A 241 -8.43 11.64 -5.85
N VAL A 242 -7.44 11.58 -4.94
CA VAL A 242 -6.73 12.78 -4.46
C VAL A 242 -6.02 13.49 -5.60
N ARG A 243 -5.32 12.76 -6.47
CA ARG A 243 -4.65 13.31 -7.64
C ARG A 243 -5.63 14.00 -8.58
N LYS A 244 -6.73 13.34 -8.92
CA LYS A 244 -7.77 13.90 -9.80
C LYS A 244 -8.37 15.18 -9.20
N ARG A 245 -8.79 15.15 -7.94
CA ARG A 245 -9.35 16.32 -7.25
C ARG A 245 -8.32 17.45 -7.13
N GLY A 246 -7.09 17.12 -6.74
CA GLY A 246 -6.02 18.08 -6.56
C GLY A 246 -5.61 18.78 -7.85
N ARG A 247 -5.39 18.03 -8.94
CA ARG A 247 -5.10 18.63 -10.26
C ARG A 247 -6.26 19.50 -10.76
N ALA A 248 -7.50 19.04 -10.60
CA ALA A 248 -8.68 19.82 -10.96
C ALA A 248 -8.78 21.11 -10.13
N ALA A 249 -8.54 21.08 -8.82
CA ALA A 249 -8.54 22.24 -7.94
C ALA A 249 -7.46 23.27 -8.34
N VAL A 250 -6.24 22.78 -8.60
CA VAL A 250 -5.14 23.65 -9.07
C VAL A 250 -5.47 24.29 -10.43
N ALA A 251 -6.00 23.52 -11.38
CA ALA A 251 -6.36 24.03 -12.71
C ALA A 251 -7.50 25.06 -12.64
N ALA A 252 -8.46 24.88 -11.75
CA ALA A 252 -9.57 25.82 -11.54
C ALA A 252 -9.19 27.04 -10.69
N GLY A 253 -7.99 27.06 -10.05
CA GLY A 253 -7.58 28.12 -9.14
C GLY A 253 -8.34 28.08 -7.79
N HIS A 254 -8.88 26.92 -7.40
CA HIS A 254 -9.54 26.74 -6.11
C HIS A 254 -8.55 26.88 -4.96
N GLN A 255 -8.90 27.68 -3.95
CA GLN A 255 -8.02 28.01 -2.83
C GLN A 255 -8.64 27.71 -1.46
N LEU A 256 -9.55 26.74 -1.38
CA LEU A 256 -10.15 26.27 -0.13
C LEU A 256 -10.34 24.76 -0.17
N GLY A 257 -10.28 24.15 1.00
CA GLY A 257 -10.58 22.75 1.25
C GLY A 257 -9.42 21.80 0.95
N LEU A 258 -8.82 21.82 -0.25
CA LEU A 258 -7.71 20.94 -0.62
C LEU A 258 -6.50 21.74 -1.13
N ALA A 259 -5.39 21.71 -0.40
CA ALA A 259 -4.09 22.08 -0.91
C ALA A 259 -3.42 20.87 -1.58
N TYR A 260 -2.86 21.04 -2.78
CA TYR A 260 -2.30 19.94 -3.54
C TYR A 260 -0.92 20.28 -4.11
N PHE A 261 0.02 19.33 -3.95
CA PHE A 261 1.40 19.47 -4.44
C PHE A 261 1.86 18.15 -5.04
N GLU A 262 2.34 18.20 -6.29
CA GLU A 262 2.81 17.01 -6.98
C GLU A 262 4.09 17.29 -7.77
N TRP A 263 5.11 16.48 -7.51
CA TRP A 263 6.34 16.36 -8.30
C TRP A 263 6.31 15.04 -9.05
N VAL A 264 6.14 15.10 -10.35
CA VAL A 264 6.07 13.94 -11.24
C VAL A 264 6.88 14.22 -12.50
N VAL A 265 7.57 13.23 -13.05
CA VAL A 265 8.19 13.37 -14.37
C VAL A 265 7.17 13.11 -15.47
N PRO A 266 7.37 13.63 -16.71
CA PRO A 266 6.50 13.34 -17.84
C PRO A 266 6.48 11.84 -18.19
N GLU A 267 5.34 11.34 -18.68
CA GLU A 267 5.17 9.91 -19.04
C GLU A 267 6.17 9.42 -20.10
N TRP A 268 6.57 10.26 -21.06
CA TRP A 268 7.54 9.90 -22.08
C TRP A 268 8.91 9.47 -21.53
N VAL A 269 9.22 9.76 -20.25
CA VAL A 269 10.44 9.30 -19.59
C VAL A 269 10.48 7.77 -19.45
N ARG A 270 9.32 7.11 -19.50
CA ARG A 270 9.22 5.65 -19.53
C ARG A 270 9.91 5.02 -20.74
N GLU A 271 9.88 5.69 -21.88
CA GLU A 271 10.41 5.20 -23.15
C GLU A 271 11.92 5.41 -23.29
N LEU A 272 12.55 6.14 -22.37
CA LEU A 272 13.99 6.40 -22.40
C LEU A 272 14.81 5.17 -22.02
N ASP A 273 16.05 5.12 -22.51
CA ASP A 273 17.07 4.24 -21.94
C ASP A 273 17.41 4.64 -20.49
N ASP A 274 18.07 3.74 -19.78
CA ASP A 274 18.31 3.91 -18.34
C ASP A 274 19.13 5.17 -18.02
N ASP A 275 20.12 5.51 -18.85
CA ASP A 275 20.98 6.67 -18.61
C ASP A 275 20.22 7.99 -18.76
N ARG A 276 19.45 8.12 -19.82
CA ARG A 276 18.61 9.30 -20.08
C ARG A 276 17.50 9.41 -19.05
N MET A 277 16.86 8.28 -18.72
CA MET A 277 15.81 8.24 -17.69
C MET A 277 16.33 8.72 -16.33
N ILE A 278 17.50 8.25 -15.89
CA ILE A 278 18.10 8.69 -14.63
C ILE A 278 18.41 10.20 -14.68
N ALA A 279 18.98 10.69 -15.80
CA ALA A 279 19.27 12.10 -15.96
C ALA A 279 18.00 12.97 -15.85
N GLU A 280 16.90 12.56 -16.51
CA GLU A 280 15.61 13.25 -16.47
C GLU A 280 14.99 13.23 -15.06
N VAL A 281 15.11 12.11 -14.35
CA VAL A 281 14.67 12.00 -12.95
C VAL A 281 15.45 12.95 -12.05
N ILE A 282 16.79 13.01 -12.18
CA ILE A 282 17.63 13.91 -11.40
C ILE A 282 17.23 15.37 -11.67
N GLU A 283 17.08 15.71 -12.94
CA GLU A 283 16.78 17.08 -13.38
C GLU A 283 15.50 17.63 -12.76
N ARG A 284 14.49 16.78 -12.56
CA ARG A 284 13.17 17.14 -12.03
C ARG A 284 12.98 16.82 -10.55
N HIS A 285 13.93 16.16 -9.92
CA HIS A 285 13.80 15.79 -8.53
C HIS A 285 13.98 17.01 -7.61
N PRO A 286 13.09 17.26 -6.63
CA PRO A 286 13.17 18.44 -5.74
C PRO A 286 14.46 18.52 -4.92
N ARG A 287 15.22 17.44 -4.83
CA ARG A 287 16.57 17.42 -4.22
C ARG A 287 17.71 17.51 -5.23
N ARG A 288 17.49 17.94 -6.43
CA ARG A 288 18.55 18.22 -7.40
C ARG A 288 19.59 19.16 -6.75
N GLY A 289 20.86 18.80 -6.85
CA GLY A 289 21.95 19.56 -6.22
C GLY A 289 22.00 19.53 -4.69
N ARG A 290 21.14 18.73 -4.03
CA ARG A 290 21.03 18.66 -2.56
C ARG A 290 21.23 17.23 -2.04
N GLY A 291 22.32 16.58 -2.46
CA GLY A 291 22.74 15.26 -1.98
C GLY A 291 22.05 14.06 -2.63
N LEU A 292 21.23 14.25 -3.66
CA LEU A 292 20.80 13.15 -4.52
C LEU A 292 21.93 12.78 -5.48
N ARG A 293 22.46 11.56 -5.38
CA ARG A 293 23.60 11.08 -6.18
C ARG A 293 23.12 10.18 -7.29
N GLU A 294 23.66 10.35 -8.49
CA GLU A 294 23.37 9.49 -9.63
C GLU A 294 23.71 8.02 -9.35
N SER A 295 24.87 7.75 -8.71
CA SER A 295 25.27 6.39 -8.35
C SER A 295 24.25 5.70 -7.41
N TYR A 296 23.61 6.44 -6.52
CA TYR A 296 22.54 5.93 -5.69
C TYR A 296 21.30 5.56 -6.54
N LEU A 297 20.90 6.43 -7.47
CA LEU A 297 19.75 6.14 -8.35
C LEU A 297 20.00 4.94 -9.25
N ARG A 298 21.22 4.78 -9.77
CA ARG A 298 21.63 3.58 -10.54
C ARG A 298 21.51 2.30 -9.72
N SER A 299 21.95 2.32 -8.47
CA SER A 299 21.79 1.17 -7.56
C SER A 299 20.32 0.87 -7.27
N GLN A 300 19.48 1.89 -7.18
CA GLN A 300 18.04 1.71 -6.96
C GLN A 300 17.34 1.18 -8.21
N LEU A 301 17.73 1.62 -9.39
CA LEU A 301 17.22 1.07 -10.65
C LEU A 301 17.56 -0.42 -10.78
N ALA A 302 18.80 -0.82 -10.48
CA ALA A 302 19.21 -2.22 -10.46
C ALA A 302 18.43 -3.06 -9.44
N ALA A 303 18.13 -2.50 -8.27
CA ALA A 303 17.42 -3.20 -7.19
C ALA A 303 15.90 -3.30 -7.41
N LEU A 304 15.28 -2.28 -8.00
CA LEU A 304 13.82 -2.18 -8.12
C LEU A 304 13.30 -2.57 -9.52
N GLY A 305 14.18 -2.65 -10.50
CA GLY A 305 13.81 -2.68 -11.91
C GLY A 305 13.21 -1.33 -12.37
N LYS A 306 13.04 -1.18 -13.69
CA LYS A 306 12.55 0.08 -14.29
C LYS A 306 11.17 0.51 -13.78
N PRO A 307 10.15 -0.37 -13.69
CA PRO A 307 8.83 0.03 -13.18
C PRO A 307 8.88 0.50 -11.73
N GLY A 308 9.53 -0.27 -10.85
CA GLY A 308 9.69 0.09 -9.43
C GLY A 308 10.50 1.38 -9.23
N PHE A 309 11.51 1.61 -10.07
CA PHE A 309 12.29 2.83 -10.05
C PHE A 309 11.46 4.05 -10.49
N LEU A 310 10.73 3.96 -11.58
CA LEU A 310 9.86 5.03 -12.09
C LEU A 310 8.80 5.39 -11.04
N ARG A 311 8.16 4.42 -10.43
CA ARG A 311 7.21 4.66 -9.34
C ARG A 311 7.87 5.38 -8.16
N ALA A 312 9.02 4.92 -7.73
CA ALA A 312 9.67 5.43 -6.53
C ALA A 312 10.33 6.79 -6.69
N TYR A 313 10.98 7.04 -7.84
CA TYR A 313 11.85 8.21 -8.05
C TYR A 313 11.36 9.18 -9.12
N ALA A 314 10.57 8.70 -10.08
CA ALA A 314 9.93 9.54 -11.08
C ALA A 314 8.50 9.96 -10.67
N ASN A 315 7.93 9.33 -9.65
CA ASN A 315 6.57 9.52 -9.20
C ASN A 315 5.51 9.19 -10.28
N LEU A 316 5.83 8.26 -11.19
CA LEU A 316 4.94 7.71 -12.20
C LEU A 316 4.28 6.44 -11.68
N ASP A 317 2.97 6.31 -11.85
CA ASP A 317 2.27 5.09 -11.42
C ASP A 317 2.80 3.86 -12.16
N ALA A 318 2.88 2.73 -11.49
CA ALA A 318 3.14 1.47 -12.16
C ALA A 318 1.95 1.10 -13.06
N GLU A 319 2.24 0.63 -14.26
CA GLU A 319 1.22 0.14 -15.18
C GLU A 319 0.64 -1.19 -14.71
N ASP A 320 -0.56 -1.55 -15.19
CA ASP A 320 -1.15 -2.85 -14.90
C ASP A 320 -0.24 -3.96 -15.44
N GLY A 321 0.21 -4.81 -14.54
CA GLY A 321 1.14 -5.90 -14.87
C GLY A 321 2.61 -5.63 -14.53
N ASP A 322 2.98 -4.42 -14.19
CA ASP A 322 4.36 -4.00 -13.87
C ASP A 322 4.85 -4.42 -12.49
N GLU A 323 3.98 -4.89 -11.58
CA GLU A 323 4.46 -5.47 -10.32
C GLU A 323 5.21 -6.77 -10.63
N PRO A 324 6.53 -6.82 -10.35
CA PRO A 324 7.30 -8.00 -10.65
C PRO A 324 6.74 -9.19 -9.87
N LEU A 325 6.41 -10.25 -10.60
CA LEU A 325 6.17 -11.54 -9.97
C LEU A 325 7.48 -11.98 -9.28
N PRO A 326 7.38 -12.69 -8.15
CA PRO A 326 8.57 -13.25 -7.52
C PRO A 326 9.41 -14.05 -8.52
N ASP A 327 10.73 -13.99 -8.44
CA ASP A 327 11.63 -14.67 -9.39
C ASP A 327 11.35 -16.16 -9.52
N TRP A 328 10.98 -16.80 -8.41
CA TRP A 328 10.59 -18.22 -8.42
C TRP A 328 9.35 -18.52 -9.27
N PHE A 329 8.46 -17.57 -9.50
CA PHE A 329 7.25 -17.81 -10.28
C PHE A 329 7.56 -18.32 -11.69
N LYS A 330 8.56 -17.72 -12.35
CA LYS A 330 8.99 -18.16 -13.69
C LYS A 330 9.70 -19.50 -13.64
N THR A 331 10.54 -19.74 -12.63
CA THR A 331 11.34 -20.97 -12.52
C THR A 331 10.52 -22.18 -12.10
N THR A 332 9.38 -21.97 -11.45
CA THR A 332 8.46 -23.04 -11.04
C THR A 332 7.25 -23.21 -11.96
N THR A 333 7.15 -22.41 -13.05
CA THR A 333 6.13 -22.63 -14.08
C THR A 333 6.44 -23.90 -14.86
N ALA A 334 5.54 -24.87 -14.81
CA ALA A 334 5.68 -26.14 -15.51
C ALA A 334 5.03 -26.08 -16.89
N VAL A 335 5.68 -26.67 -17.87
CA VAL A 335 5.14 -26.83 -19.24
C VAL A 335 4.15 -27.97 -19.30
N GLU A 336 4.39 -29.04 -18.52
CA GLU A 336 3.53 -30.23 -18.53
C GLU A 336 2.30 -30.01 -17.63
N ARG A 337 1.13 -30.24 -18.20
CA ARG A 337 -0.17 -30.22 -17.52
C ARG A 337 -0.47 -31.54 -16.83
N ILE A 338 -1.38 -31.52 -15.82
CA ILE A 338 -1.91 -32.71 -15.18
C ILE A 338 -2.69 -33.52 -16.23
N LYS A 339 -2.40 -34.83 -16.34
CA LYS A 339 -2.99 -35.68 -17.35
C LYS A 339 -4.43 -36.05 -16.99
N PRO A 340 -5.38 -36.08 -17.94
CA PRO A 340 -6.71 -36.62 -17.71
C PRO A 340 -6.66 -38.06 -17.18
N GLY A 341 -7.54 -38.42 -16.25
CA GLY A 341 -7.57 -39.72 -15.60
C GLY A 341 -6.56 -39.92 -14.49
N GLN A 342 -5.72 -38.94 -14.20
CA GLN A 342 -4.83 -38.97 -13.05
C GLN A 342 -5.57 -38.56 -11.79
N ARG A 343 -5.56 -39.45 -10.76
CA ARG A 343 -6.13 -39.11 -9.44
C ARG A 343 -5.44 -37.89 -8.84
N GLN A 344 -6.25 -36.94 -8.44
CA GLN A 344 -5.77 -35.62 -8.00
C GLN A 344 -6.38 -35.18 -6.67
N ALA A 345 -5.66 -34.37 -5.93
CA ALA A 345 -6.21 -33.59 -4.85
C ALA A 345 -6.82 -32.31 -5.40
N VAL A 346 -7.94 -31.88 -4.84
CA VAL A 346 -8.65 -30.66 -5.22
C VAL A 346 -8.64 -29.70 -4.04
N GLY A 347 -8.13 -28.52 -4.21
CA GLY A 347 -8.22 -27.42 -3.24
C GLY A 347 -9.35 -26.46 -3.64
N VAL A 348 -10.19 -26.12 -2.69
CA VAL A 348 -11.31 -25.21 -2.88
C VAL A 348 -11.21 -24.08 -1.87
N ALA A 349 -11.21 -22.83 -2.37
CA ALA A 349 -11.27 -21.64 -1.54
C ALA A 349 -12.41 -20.72 -1.96
N VAL A 350 -12.99 -20.05 -0.98
CA VAL A 350 -14.14 -19.15 -1.13
C VAL A 350 -13.85 -17.84 -0.40
N ASP A 351 -13.95 -16.72 -1.10
CA ASP A 351 -13.83 -15.40 -0.48
C ASP A 351 -14.95 -15.14 0.55
N ASN A 352 -14.57 -14.57 1.70
CA ASN A 352 -15.48 -14.31 2.82
C ASN A 352 -16.66 -13.39 2.47
N LEU A 353 -16.51 -12.56 1.44
CA LEU A 353 -17.57 -11.68 0.92
C LEU A 353 -18.33 -12.31 -0.27
N ARG A 354 -18.04 -13.56 -0.61
CA ARG A 354 -18.66 -14.29 -1.74
C ARG A 354 -18.43 -13.66 -3.11
N ARG A 355 -17.39 -12.86 -3.26
CA ARG A 355 -17.07 -12.19 -4.52
C ARG A 355 -16.50 -13.17 -5.52
N GLU A 356 -15.66 -14.10 -5.05
CA GLU A 356 -14.92 -15.04 -5.88
C GLU A 356 -14.74 -16.39 -5.17
N SER A 357 -14.57 -17.43 -5.96
CA SER A 357 -14.12 -18.75 -5.49
C SER A 357 -13.16 -19.34 -6.52
N SER A 358 -12.24 -20.18 -6.04
CA SER A 358 -11.24 -20.86 -6.86
C SER A 358 -11.19 -22.36 -6.59
N VAL A 359 -10.95 -23.11 -7.66
CA VAL A 359 -10.70 -24.55 -7.66
C VAL A 359 -9.34 -24.80 -8.31
N VAL A 360 -8.44 -25.44 -7.59
CA VAL A 360 -7.09 -25.82 -8.02
C VAL A 360 -6.91 -27.30 -7.80
N VAL A 361 -6.23 -27.98 -8.70
CA VAL A 361 -5.89 -29.39 -8.56
C VAL A 361 -4.40 -29.58 -8.31
N ALA A 362 -4.03 -30.66 -7.65
CA ALA A 362 -2.64 -31.01 -7.42
C ALA A 362 -2.39 -32.51 -7.54
N VAL A 363 -1.21 -32.85 -8.04
CA VAL A 363 -0.71 -34.22 -8.12
C VAL A 363 0.74 -34.29 -7.68
N ARG A 364 1.15 -35.46 -7.16
CA ARG A 364 2.57 -35.75 -6.92
C ARG A 364 3.18 -36.33 -8.21
N ARG A 365 4.29 -35.77 -8.64
CA ARG A 365 5.08 -36.21 -9.80
C ARG A 365 5.96 -37.42 -9.43
N PRO A 366 6.47 -38.16 -10.41
CA PRO A 366 7.37 -39.30 -10.16
C PRO A 366 8.68 -38.92 -9.45
N ASP A 367 9.15 -37.69 -9.60
CA ASP A 367 10.33 -37.13 -8.92
C ASP A 367 10.06 -36.70 -7.48
N GLY A 368 8.83 -36.86 -7.00
CA GLY A 368 8.40 -36.46 -5.67
C GLY A 368 7.92 -35.00 -5.56
N SER A 369 8.11 -34.19 -6.56
CA SER A 369 7.59 -32.80 -6.57
C SER A 369 6.06 -32.77 -6.71
N ILE A 370 5.45 -31.64 -6.32
CA ILE A 370 4.00 -31.40 -6.45
C ILE A 370 3.76 -30.47 -7.62
N MET A 371 2.82 -30.84 -8.49
CA MET A 371 2.30 -29.96 -9.54
C MET A 371 0.92 -29.46 -9.13
N THR A 372 0.72 -28.14 -9.17
CA THR A 372 -0.59 -27.48 -8.98
C THR A 372 -1.07 -26.86 -10.28
N GLU A 373 -2.36 -26.97 -10.59
CA GLU A 373 -3.00 -26.43 -11.79
C GLU A 373 -4.31 -25.74 -11.46
N VAL A 374 -4.48 -24.51 -11.90
CA VAL A 374 -5.74 -23.76 -11.70
C VAL A 374 -6.79 -24.28 -12.68
N VAL A 375 -7.88 -24.81 -12.12
CA VAL A 375 -8.97 -25.35 -12.93
C VAL A 375 -10.00 -24.26 -13.25
N ARG A 376 -10.35 -23.48 -12.22
CA ARG A 376 -11.33 -22.42 -12.38
C ARG A 376 -11.25 -21.40 -11.23
N THR A 377 -11.26 -20.13 -11.62
CA THR A 377 -11.53 -18.98 -10.74
C THR A 377 -12.70 -18.20 -11.33
N ALA A 378 -13.75 -17.96 -10.53
CA ALA A 378 -14.94 -17.28 -11.02
C ALA A 378 -15.71 -16.58 -9.88
N PRO A 379 -16.51 -15.54 -10.19
CA PRO A 379 -17.34 -14.86 -9.21
C PRO A 379 -18.36 -15.76 -8.53
N GLY A 380 -18.60 -15.50 -7.24
CA GLY A 380 -19.63 -16.17 -6.44
C GLY A 380 -19.22 -17.55 -5.95
N ILE A 381 -20.13 -18.22 -5.22
CA ILE A 381 -19.90 -19.53 -4.57
C ILE A 381 -20.78 -20.64 -5.13
N ARG A 382 -21.94 -20.29 -5.74
CA ARG A 382 -22.97 -21.29 -6.08
C ARG A 382 -22.52 -22.33 -7.10
N TRP A 383 -21.54 -22.01 -7.91
CA TRP A 383 -21.04 -22.89 -8.96
C TRP A 383 -20.07 -23.98 -8.44
N VAL A 384 -19.47 -23.75 -7.26
CA VAL A 384 -18.35 -24.57 -6.74
C VAL A 384 -18.79 -26.01 -6.45
N GLY A 385 -19.87 -26.18 -5.66
CA GLY A 385 -20.36 -27.50 -5.28
C GLY A 385 -20.64 -28.40 -6.49
N PRO A 386 -21.57 -28.02 -7.40
CA PRO A 386 -21.85 -28.80 -8.59
C PRO A 386 -20.64 -29.04 -9.49
N TYR A 387 -19.77 -28.03 -9.65
CA TYR A 387 -18.59 -28.16 -10.49
C TYR A 387 -17.58 -29.20 -9.95
N VAL A 388 -17.30 -29.19 -8.65
CA VAL A 388 -16.37 -30.13 -8.01
C VAL A 388 -17.00 -31.51 -7.87
N GLU A 389 -18.31 -31.60 -7.69
CA GLU A 389 -19.06 -32.86 -7.68
C GLU A 389 -18.87 -33.63 -9.00
N ASP A 390 -18.88 -32.95 -10.13
CA ASP A 390 -18.73 -33.54 -11.46
C ASP A 390 -17.28 -33.87 -11.83
N MET A 391 -16.28 -33.59 -11.00
CA MET A 391 -14.87 -33.87 -11.28
C MET A 391 -14.54 -35.36 -11.06
N PRO A 392 -14.36 -36.18 -12.13
CA PRO A 392 -14.21 -37.64 -11.99
C PRO A 392 -12.90 -38.04 -11.29
N ASP A 393 -11.83 -37.26 -11.47
CA ASP A 393 -10.49 -37.58 -11.00
C ASP A 393 -10.21 -37.08 -9.59
N ALA A 394 -11.13 -36.33 -8.96
CA ALA A 394 -10.99 -35.79 -7.62
C ALA A 394 -11.00 -36.94 -6.56
N ALA A 395 -9.83 -37.27 -6.04
CA ALA A 395 -9.63 -38.33 -5.07
C ALA A 395 -9.81 -37.86 -3.61
N VAL A 396 -9.47 -36.59 -3.34
CA VAL A 396 -9.70 -35.90 -2.07
C VAL A 396 -9.93 -34.42 -2.36
N ILE A 397 -10.85 -33.80 -1.63
CA ILE A 397 -11.21 -32.38 -1.79
C ILE A 397 -10.92 -31.67 -0.48
N ALA A 398 -9.92 -30.77 -0.47
CA ALA A 398 -9.56 -29.97 0.68
C ALA A 398 -10.27 -28.62 0.67
N ILE A 399 -10.98 -28.31 1.74
CA ILE A 399 -11.75 -27.08 1.91
C ILE A 399 -11.47 -26.53 3.31
N ALA A 400 -11.15 -25.24 3.43
CA ALA A 400 -11.01 -24.60 4.73
C ALA A 400 -12.32 -24.69 5.54
N ASN A 401 -12.24 -25.15 6.80
CA ASN A 401 -13.39 -25.31 7.69
C ASN A 401 -13.86 -23.97 8.28
N ILE A 402 -14.11 -22.99 7.39
CA ILE A 402 -14.64 -21.67 7.70
C ILE A 402 -16.13 -21.57 7.29
N LYS A 403 -16.83 -20.54 7.80
CA LYS A 403 -18.29 -20.41 7.69
C LYS A 403 -18.85 -20.65 6.28
N LEU A 404 -18.23 -20.13 5.22
CA LEU A 404 -18.70 -20.29 3.83
C LEU A 404 -18.23 -21.61 3.20
N GLY A 405 -17.02 -22.04 3.50
CA GLY A 405 -16.49 -23.32 3.03
C GLY A 405 -17.29 -24.52 3.55
N ARG A 406 -17.87 -24.42 4.75
CA ARG A 406 -18.71 -25.50 5.33
C ARG A 406 -19.88 -25.86 4.45
N GLY A 407 -20.61 -24.89 3.89
CA GLY A 407 -21.77 -25.18 3.03
C GLY A 407 -21.38 -25.91 1.74
N VAL A 408 -20.21 -25.63 1.17
CA VAL A 408 -19.69 -26.37 0.01
C VAL A 408 -19.26 -27.77 0.42
N ALA A 409 -18.58 -27.88 1.56
CA ALA A 409 -18.17 -29.17 2.10
C ALA A 409 -19.37 -30.09 2.40
N ASP A 410 -20.41 -29.55 3.06
CA ASP A 410 -21.66 -30.29 3.36
C ASP A 410 -22.34 -30.80 2.05
N HIS A 411 -22.39 -29.97 1.01
CA HIS A 411 -22.91 -30.36 -0.30
C HIS A 411 -22.13 -31.54 -0.91
N LEU A 412 -20.80 -31.43 -0.94
CA LEU A 412 -19.93 -32.45 -1.54
C LEU A 412 -19.93 -33.75 -0.76
N GLU A 413 -19.98 -33.72 0.58
CA GLU A 413 -20.13 -34.90 1.42
C GLU A 413 -21.49 -35.59 1.21
N ALA A 414 -22.57 -34.80 1.11
CA ALA A 414 -23.89 -35.31 0.77
C ALA A 414 -23.94 -36.00 -0.60
N ALA A 415 -23.12 -35.54 -1.55
CA ALA A 415 -22.92 -36.17 -2.85
C ALA A 415 -21.94 -37.37 -2.80
N GLY A 416 -21.49 -37.78 -1.63
CA GLY A 416 -20.60 -38.93 -1.43
C GLY A 416 -19.14 -38.70 -1.81
N ARG A 417 -18.71 -37.41 -1.91
CA ARG A 417 -17.33 -37.06 -2.22
C ARG A 417 -16.45 -37.12 -0.97
N ASN A 418 -15.17 -37.44 -1.16
CA ASN A 418 -14.18 -37.49 -0.07
C ASN A 418 -13.68 -36.07 0.22
N VAL A 419 -14.21 -35.44 1.27
CA VAL A 419 -13.91 -34.06 1.67
C VAL A 419 -13.01 -34.06 2.91
N ASP A 420 -11.91 -33.32 2.83
CA ASP A 420 -11.03 -32.99 3.94
C ASP A 420 -11.33 -31.55 4.41
N ARG A 421 -11.93 -31.44 5.59
CA ARG A 421 -12.25 -30.16 6.23
C ARG A 421 -11.03 -29.63 6.97
N VAL A 422 -10.25 -28.79 6.29
CA VAL A 422 -8.97 -28.30 6.80
C VAL A 422 -9.18 -27.26 7.90
N ALA A 423 -8.61 -27.52 9.08
CA ALA A 423 -8.67 -26.57 10.20
C ALA A 423 -7.87 -25.28 9.90
N ALA A 424 -8.24 -24.18 10.53
CA ALA A 424 -7.60 -22.88 10.27
C ALA A 424 -6.07 -22.88 10.46
N ALA A 425 -5.57 -23.62 11.48
CA ALA A 425 -4.13 -23.75 11.71
C ALA A 425 -3.43 -24.51 10.56
N ASP A 426 -4.11 -25.50 9.99
CA ASP A 426 -3.57 -26.29 8.88
C ASP A 426 -3.62 -25.51 7.56
N VAL A 427 -4.60 -24.62 7.37
CA VAL A 427 -4.63 -23.68 6.23
C VAL A 427 -3.41 -22.76 6.27
N VAL A 428 -3.06 -22.24 7.45
CA VAL A 428 -1.85 -21.43 7.66
C VAL A 428 -0.59 -22.23 7.30
N SER A 429 -0.50 -23.45 7.81
CA SER A 429 0.63 -24.34 7.52
C SER A 429 0.74 -24.67 6.04
N ALA A 430 -0.37 -25.04 5.39
CA ALA A 430 -0.45 -25.33 3.97
C ALA A 430 0.03 -24.16 3.11
N SER A 431 -0.38 -22.92 3.45
CA SER A 431 0.06 -21.71 2.76
C SER A 431 1.58 -21.50 2.85
N GLY A 432 2.14 -21.71 4.04
CA GLY A 432 3.59 -21.60 4.25
C GLY A 432 4.37 -22.68 3.48
N VAL A 433 3.92 -23.93 3.53
CA VAL A 433 4.55 -25.07 2.83
C VAL A 433 4.50 -24.89 1.31
N TRP A 434 3.35 -24.44 0.78
CA TRP A 434 3.21 -24.20 -0.66
C TRP A 434 4.19 -23.12 -1.15
N LEU A 435 4.29 -22.00 -0.43
CA LEU A 435 5.20 -20.91 -0.77
C LEU A 435 6.67 -21.33 -0.64
N ALA A 436 7.03 -22.04 0.45
CA ALA A 436 8.38 -22.54 0.65
C ALA A 436 8.79 -23.51 -0.46
N GLY A 437 7.90 -24.46 -0.82
CA GLY A 437 8.18 -25.44 -1.86
C GLY A 437 8.45 -24.84 -3.25
N MET A 438 7.94 -23.64 -3.53
CA MET A 438 8.27 -22.91 -4.77
C MET A 438 9.51 -22.02 -4.65
N SER A 439 9.80 -21.52 -3.45
CA SER A 439 10.92 -20.56 -3.24
C SER A 439 12.24 -21.26 -2.91
N GLU A 440 12.24 -22.53 -2.57
CA GLU A 440 13.42 -23.33 -2.26
C GLU A 440 14.16 -23.80 -3.53
N THR A 441 15.43 -24.17 -3.38
CA THR A 441 16.22 -24.70 -4.46
C THR A 441 16.84 -26.05 -4.05
N PRO A 442 16.47 -27.16 -4.72
CA PRO A 442 15.53 -27.28 -5.84
C PRO A 442 14.07 -27.08 -5.39
N ALA A 443 13.24 -26.55 -6.29
CA ALA A 443 11.82 -26.37 -6.01
C ALA A 443 11.09 -27.70 -5.85
N ALA A 444 10.25 -27.79 -4.80
CA ALA A 444 9.42 -28.96 -4.52
C ALA A 444 7.97 -28.82 -5.01
N VAL A 445 7.54 -27.59 -5.35
CA VAL A 445 6.21 -27.29 -5.86
C VAL A 445 6.32 -26.53 -7.16
N PHE A 446 5.47 -26.87 -8.12
CA PHE A 446 5.35 -26.26 -9.44
C PHE A 446 3.90 -25.85 -9.71
N HIS A 447 3.71 -24.92 -10.66
CA HIS A 447 2.39 -24.44 -11.06
C HIS A 447 2.28 -24.28 -12.59
N ASP A 448 1.05 -24.10 -13.06
CA ASP A 448 0.75 -24.03 -14.51
C ASP A 448 0.91 -22.64 -15.13
N GLY A 449 1.30 -21.64 -14.36
CA GLY A 449 1.47 -20.27 -14.84
C GLY A 449 0.14 -19.54 -15.13
N ASP A 450 -0.97 -20.00 -14.56
CA ASP A 450 -2.29 -19.42 -14.80
C ASP A 450 -2.32 -17.91 -14.47
N PRO A 451 -2.95 -17.07 -15.32
CA PRO A 451 -3.05 -15.63 -15.12
C PRO A 451 -3.71 -15.22 -13.79
N ALA A 452 -4.71 -15.99 -13.32
CA ALA A 452 -5.36 -15.71 -12.03
C ALA A 452 -4.40 -15.91 -10.86
N LEU A 453 -3.53 -16.94 -10.93
CA LEU A 453 -2.49 -17.18 -9.94
C LEU A 453 -1.44 -16.06 -9.96
N ALA A 454 -0.98 -15.66 -11.16
CA ALA A 454 -0.06 -14.54 -11.32
C ALA A 454 -0.64 -13.24 -10.75
N GLN A 455 -1.91 -12.97 -11.04
CA GLN A 455 -2.61 -11.80 -10.53
C GLN A 455 -2.75 -11.81 -9.00
N ALA A 456 -3.14 -12.93 -8.42
CA ALA A 456 -3.28 -13.07 -6.97
C ALA A 456 -1.93 -12.94 -6.24
N LEU A 457 -0.82 -13.36 -6.84
CA LEU A 457 0.53 -13.18 -6.27
C LEU A 457 0.98 -11.72 -6.25
N ARG A 458 0.49 -10.88 -7.18
CA ARG A 458 0.79 -9.44 -7.17
C ARG A 458 0.09 -8.72 -6.00
N THR A 459 -1.11 -9.16 -5.65
CA THR A 459 -1.95 -8.53 -4.62
C THR A 459 -1.92 -9.23 -3.28
N GLY A 460 -1.62 -10.54 -3.28
CA GLY A 460 -1.55 -11.37 -2.09
C GLY A 460 -0.23 -11.23 -1.35
N HIS A 461 -0.27 -11.48 -0.06
CA HIS A 461 0.90 -11.69 0.78
C HIS A 461 0.58 -12.75 1.84
N LEU A 462 1.62 -13.38 2.35
CA LEU A 462 1.50 -14.36 3.41
C LEU A 462 2.10 -13.79 4.71
N PRO A 463 1.28 -13.22 5.62
CA PRO A 463 1.77 -12.71 6.89
C PRO A 463 2.23 -13.86 7.80
N ARG A 464 3.20 -13.59 8.66
CA ARG A 464 3.72 -14.60 9.61
C ARG A 464 2.59 -15.14 10.51
N GLY A 465 2.37 -16.46 10.48
CA GLY A 465 1.37 -17.13 11.29
C GLY A 465 -0.08 -16.92 10.82
N LYS A 466 -0.30 -16.51 9.58
CA LYS A 466 -1.61 -16.36 8.96
C LYS A 466 -1.67 -17.07 7.59
N SER A 467 -2.87 -17.25 7.04
CA SER A 467 -3.09 -17.64 5.65
C SER A 467 -2.90 -16.46 4.70
N TRP A 468 -3.08 -16.69 3.40
CA TRP A 468 -3.01 -15.65 2.39
C TRP A 468 -3.97 -14.49 2.68
N GLU A 469 -3.44 -13.28 2.68
CA GLU A 469 -4.21 -12.04 2.81
C GLU A 469 -4.01 -11.18 1.57
N SER A 470 -5.06 -10.48 1.16
CA SER A 470 -4.98 -9.46 0.12
C SER A 470 -4.44 -8.16 0.70
N ARG A 471 -3.52 -7.54 0.00
CA ARG A 471 -3.02 -6.20 0.33
C ARG A 471 -4.06 -5.11 0.06
N GLU A 472 -4.96 -5.35 -0.90
CA GLU A 472 -5.88 -4.34 -1.45
C GLU A 472 -7.36 -4.74 -1.30
N GLY A 473 -7.64 -5.81 -0.55
CA GLY A 473 -9.00 -6.33 -0.39
C GLY A 473 -9.52 -7.12 -1.59
N GLU A 474 -8.71 -7.34 -2.63
CA GLU A 474 -9.06 -8.23 -3.74
C GLU A 474 -9.03 -9.70 -3.29
N PRO A 475 -9.87 -10.58 -3.85
CA PRO A 475 -9.83 -11.99 -3.52
C PRO A 475 -8.49 -12.63 -3.87
N VAL A 476 -7.97 -13.45 -2.96
CA VAL A 476 -6.74 -14.27 -3.16
C VAL A 476 -7.07 -15.76 -3.08
N THR A 477 -8.30 -16.11 -3.43
CA THR A 477 -8.84 -17.48 -3.32
C THR A 477 -8.03 -18.51 -4.07
N VAL A 478 -7.43 -18.15 -5.20
CA VAL A 478 -6.60 -19.07 -5.98
C VAL A 478 -5.32 -19.47 -5.25
N LEU A 479 -4.70 -18.57 -4.44
CA LEU A 479 -3.53 -18.90 -3.63
C LEU A 479 -3.86 -19.85 -2.49
N GLU A 480 -5.00 -19.62 -1.84
CA GLU A 480 -5.49 -20.51 -0.78
C GLU A 480 -5.88 -21.87 -1.35
N ALA A 481 -6.59 -21.90 -2.49
CA ALA A 481 -6.96 -23.14 -3.17
C ALA A 481 -5.73 -23.95 -3.62
N ALA A 482 -4.69 -23.31 -4.17
CA ALA A 482 -3.45 -23.96 -4.55
C ALA A 482 -2.70 -24.54 -3.35
N SER A 483 -2.67 -23.81 -2.24
CA SER A 483 -2.09 -24.29 -0.98
C SER A 483 -2.84 -25.50 -0.42
N LEU A 484 -4.17 -25.48 -0.44
CA LEU A 484 -5.02 -26.58 0.01
C LEU A 484 -4.90 -27.80 -0.90
N ALA A 485 -4.83 -27.62 -2.23
CA ALA A 485 -4.62 -28.72 -3.17
C ALA A 485 -3.28 -29.42 -2.92
N ALA A 486 -2.20 -28.66 -2.81
CA ALA A 486 -0.87 -29.20 -2.52
C ALA A 486 -0.81 -29.93 -1.18
N TYR A 487 -1.43 -29.37 -0.13
CA TYR A 487 -1.54 -29.99 1.19
C TYR A 487 -2.26 -31.34 1.16
N ALA A 488 -3.29 -31.47 0.32
CA ALA A 488 -4.10 -32.68 0.26
C ALA A 488 -3.52 -33.79 -0.63
N VAL A 489 -2.44 -33.54 -1.39
CA VAL A 489 -1.83 -34.56 -2.27
C VAL A 489 -1.45 -35.83 -1.51
N ASP A 490 -0.91 -35.71 -0.29
CA ASP A 490 -0.49 -36.84 0.52
C ASP A 490 -1.67 -37.61 1.16
N LYS A 491 -2.88 -37.05 1.07
CA LYS A 491 -4.13 -37.67 1.55
C LYS A 491 -4.89 -38.40 0.43
N ILE A 492 -4.35 -38.45 -0.79
CA ILE A 492 -4.95 -39.24 -1.87
C ILE A 492 -4.91 -40.71 -1.49
N PRO A 493 -6.07 -41.42 -1.36
CA PRO A 493 -6.10 -42.80 -0.96
C PRO A 493 -5.33 -43.70 -1.93
N THR A 494 -4.50 -44.61 -1.41
CA THR A 494 -3.82 -45.61 -2.27
C THR A 494 -4.88 -46.52 -2.90
N PRO A 495 -4.87 -46.77 -4.20
CA PRO A 495 -5.82 -47.72 -4.81
C PRO A 495 -5.67 -49.08 -4.14
N PRO A 496 -6.79 -49.78 -3.86
CA PRO A 496 -6.72 -51.13 -3.32
C PRO A 496 -5.92 -52.00 -4.29
N VAL A 497 -4.91 -52.67 -3.78
CA VAL A 497 -4.13 -53.66 -4.57
C VAL A 497 -5.12 -54.72 -5.02
N ARG A 498 -5.45 -54.79 -6.30
CA ARG A 498 -6.24 -55.89 -6.85
C ARG A 498 -5.43 -57.15 -6.63
N ALA A 499 -5.92 -58.01 -5.78
CA ALA A 499 -5.35 -59.33 -5.63
C ALA A 499 -5.29 -60.02 -7.00
N PRO A 500 -4.18 -60.65 -7.39
CA PRO A 500 -4.12 -61.32 -8.67
C PRO A 500 -5.25 -62.38 -8.73
N PHE A 501 -6.06 -62.31 -9.82
CA PHE A 501 -7.06 -63.34 -10.07
C PHE A 501 -6.36 -64.71 -10.07
N ARG A 502 -6.64 -65.55 -9.08
CA ARG A 502 -6.29 -66.98 -9.17
C ARG A 502 -7.29 -67.60 -10.12
N VAL A 503 -6.83 -67.91 -11.33
CA VAL A 503 -7.54 -68.82 -12.24
C VAL A 503 -7.36 -70.22 -11.64
N TYR A 504 -8.44 -70.81 -11.21
CA TYR A 504 -8.49 -72.26 -10.87
C TYR A 504 -8.90 -73.01 -12.09
#